data_17d61d02b18dc38e3f6dee2e36418576
#
_entry.id   17d61d02b18dc38e3f6dee2e36418576
#
_cell.length_a   1.000
_cell.length_b   1.000
_cell.length_c   1.000
_cell.angle_alpha   90.00
_cell.angle_beta   90.00
_cell.angle_gamma   90.00
#
_symmetry.space_group_name_H-M   'P 1'
#
loop_
_entity.id
_entity.type
_entity.pdbx_description
1 polymer ?
#
loop_
_entity_poly.entity_id
_entity_poly.type
_entity_poly.pdbx_seq_one_letter_code
_entity_poly.pdbx_strand_id
1 'polypeptide(L)' 'MIKIHQILPAIVFGDAVSNDALALSGILKEMGYDAQIWSEHIHPSLTKTVRRIDK' A
#
# COMPACT_ATOMS: atom_id res chain seq x y z
N MET A 1 3.32 11.37 -15.19
CA MET A 1 3.18 10.03 -14.60
C MET A 1 1.84 9.92 -13.88
N ILE A 2 1.09 8.87 -14.15
CA ILE A 2 -0.19 8.64 -13.48
C ILE A 2 0.06 8.11 -12.08
N LYS A 3 -0.62 8.68 -11.10
CA LYS A 3 -0.54 8.25 -9.71
C LYS A 3 -1.78 7.45 -9.36
N ILE A 4 -1.57 6.26 -8.83
CA ILE A 4 -2.65 5.38 -8.38
C ILE A 4 -2.43 5.09 -6.91
N HIS A 5 -3.38 5.50 -6.08
CA HIS A 5 -3.29 5.32 -4.63
C HIS A 5 -4.34 4.34 -4.15
N GLN A 6 -3.95 3.48 -3.22
CA GLN A 6 -4.86 2.61 -2.50
C GLN A 6 -4.97 3.12 -1.07
N ILE A 7 -6.18 3.24 -0.56
CA ILE A 7 -6.43 3.70 0.81
C ILE A 7 -7.11 2.58 1.56
N LEU A 8 -6.48 2.11 2.62
CA LEU A 8 -6.96 1.00 3.43
C LEU A 8 -6.99 1.41 4.90
N PRO A 9 -8.00 0.95 5.68
CA PRO A 9 -8.07 1.30 7.10
C PRO A 9 -6.90 0.73 7.91
N ALA A 10 -6.39 -0.45 7.52
CA ALA A 10 -5.27 -1.07 8.20
C ALA A 10 -4.48 -1.96 7.24
N ILE A 11 -3.17 -2.00 7.44
CA ILE A 11 -2.28 -2.92 6.75
C ILE A 11 -1.59 -3.79 7.80
N VAL A 12 -1.86 -5.09 7.76
CA VAL A 12 -1.26 -6.04 8.69
C VAL A 12 -0.60 -7.18 7.91
N PHE A 13 0.52 -7.67 8.44
CA PHE A 13 1.26 -8.76 7.81
C PHE A 13 0.44 -10.05 7.86
N GLY A 14 0.34 -10.74 6.73
CA GLY A 14 -0.39 -12.00 6.64
C GLY A 14 -1.88 -11.86 6.37
N ASP A 15 -2.43 -10.65 6.37
CA ASP A 15 -3.82 -10.42 5.99
C ASP A 15 -4.00 -10.50 4.48
N ALA A 16 -5.02 -11.22 4.02
CA ALA A 16 -5.25 -11.42 2.59
C ALA A 16 -5.48 -10.11 1.84
N VAL A 17 -6.26 -9.19 2.41
CA VAL A 17 -6.53 -7.89 1.79
C VAL A 17 -5.24 -7.07 1.67
N SER A 18 -4.42 -7.08 2.72
CA SER A 18 -3.14 -6.36 2.71
C SER A 18 -2.18 -6.97 1.69
N ASN A 19 -2.12 -8.30 1.60
CA ASN A 19 -1.28 -8.98 0.62
C ASN A 19 -1.70 -8.66 -0.81
N ASP A 20 -2.99 -8.63 -1.08
CA ASP A 20 -3.52 -8.27 -2.40
C ASP A 20 -3.17 -6.82 -2.76
N ALA A 21 -3.28 -5.89 -1.82
CA ALA A 21 -2.94 -4.49 -2.04
C ALA A 21 -1.44 -4.33 -2.35
N LEU A 22 -0.58 -5.04 -1.63
CA LEU A 22 0.86 -5.00 -1.87
C LEU A 22 1.23 -5.59 -3.24
N ALA A 23 0.60 -6.70 -3.62
CA ALA A 23 0.82 -7.32 -4.92
C ALA A 23 0.37 -6.39 -6.06
N LEU A 24 -0.79 -5.79 -5.94
CA LEU A 24 -1.31 -4.86 -6.94
C LEU A 24 -0.40 -3.64 -7.07
N SER A 25 0.07 -3.08 -5.96
CA SER A 25 1.00 -1.96 -5.98
C SER A 25 2.28 -2.30 -6.74
N GLY A 26 2.82 -3.50 -6.54
CA GLY A 26 4.00 -3.96 -7.26
C GLY A 26 3.77 -4.07 -8.77
N ILE A 27 2.63 -4.62 -9.17
CA ILE A 27 2.27 -4.74 -10.58
C ILE A 27 2.12 -3.36 -11.22
N LEU A 28 1.45 -2.43 -10.55
CA LEU A 28 1.25 -1.07 -11.06
C LEU A 28 2.58 -0.33 -11.24
N LYS A 29 3.51 -0.51 -10.30
CA LYS A 29 4.85 0.09 -10.42
C LYS A 29 5.61 -0.46 -11.61
N GLU A 30 5.51 -1.76 -11.88
CA GLU A 30 6.13 -2.37 -13.04
C GLU A 30 5.55 -1.85 -14.35
N MET A 31 4.27 -1.46 -14.34
CA MET A 31 3.61 -0.85 -15.51
C MET A 31 3.97 0.61 -15.69
N GLY A 32 4.74 1.21 -14.79
CA GLY A 32 5.18 2.60 -14.90
C GLY A 32 4.31 3.60 -14.16
N TYR A 33 3.38 3.15 -13.32
CA TYR A 33 2.56 4.05 -12.50
C TYR A 33 3.22 4.35 -11.16
N ASP A 34 2.94 5.52 -10.60
CA ASP A 34 3.29 5.85 -9.22
C ASP A 34 2.20 5.31 -8.31
N ALA A 35 2.40 4.10 -7.79
CA ALA A 35 1.41 3.40 -6.99
C ALA A 35 1.81 3.42 -5.52
N GLN A 36 1.02 4.10 -4.69
CA GLN A 36 1.25 4.20 -3.25
C GLN A 36 0.10 3.56 -2.49
N ILE A 37 0.42 2.99 -1.34
CA ILE A 37 -0.57 2.46 -0.41
C ILE A 37 -0.59 3.35 0.82
N TRP A 38 -1.76 3.82 1.22
CA TRP A 38 -1.95 4.68 2.38
C TRP A 38 -2.83 3.97 3.39
N SER A 39 -2.43 3.99 4.65
CA SER A 39 -3.20 3.36 5.71
C SER A 39 -3.07 4.14 7.01
N GLU A 40 -4.09 4.06 7.85
CA GLU A 40 -4.09 4.65 9.18
C GLU A 40 -3.32 3.78 10.17
N HIS A 41 -3.42 2.46 10.03
CA HIS A 41 -2.75 1.49 10.89
C HIS A 41 -1.84 0.60 10.05
N ILE A 42 -0.56 0.61 10.32
CA ILE A 42 0.44 -0.09 9.54
C ILE A 42 1.26 -1.00 10.45
N HIS A 43 1.38 -2.28 10.07
CA HIS A 43 2.25 -3.20 10.77
C HIS A 43 3.71 -2.68 10.71
N PRO A 44 4.48 -2.74 11.80
CA PRO A 44 5.85 -2.19 11.81
C PRO A 44 6.75 -2.69 10.70
N SER A 45 6.59 -3.92 10.23
CA SER A 45 7.40 -4.46 9.14
C SER A 45 7.10 -3.84 7.78
N LEU A 46 5.99 -3.12 7.65
CA LEU A 46 5.54 -2.54 6.39
C LEU A 46 5.65 -1.01 6.33
N THR A 47 6.24 -0.38 7.33
CA THR A 47 6.31 1.08 7.42
C THR A 47 7.11 1.73 6.30
N LYS A 48 8.01 0.99 5.65
CA LYS A 48 8.79 1.49 4.51
C LYS A 48 8.06 1.32 3.18
N THR A 49 7.07 0.45 3.13
CA THR A 49 6.34 0.12 1.92
C THR A 49 5.02 0.87 1.82
N VAL A 50 4.39 1.12 2.96
CA VAL A 50 3.06 1.73 3.06
C VAL A 50 3.19 3.09 3.72
N ARG A 51 2.49 4.09 3.19
CA ARG A 51 2.47 5.43 3.77
C ARG A 51 1.36 5.57 4.78
N ARG A 52 1.64 6.30 5.85
CA ARG A 52 0.66 6.54 6.90
C ARG A 52 -0.19 7.75 6.56
N ILE A 53 -1.49 7.62 6.81
CA ILE A 53 -2.41 8.75 6.68
C ILE A 53 -2.33 9.58 7.96
N ASP A 54 -1.96 10.84 7.82
CA ASP A 54 -1.96 11.78 8.94
C ASP A 54 -3.32 12.47 9.01
N LYS A 55 -3.85 12.55 10.21
CA LYS A 55 -5.11 13.25 10.46
C LYS A 55 -4.86 14.65 11.00
#